data_9efa26a4076af8ab97ec1eba32741ae5
#
_entry.id   9efa26a4076af8ab97ec1eba32741ae5
#
_cell.length_a   1.000
_cell.length_b   1.000
_cell.length_c   1.000
_cell.angle_alpha   90.00
_cell.angle_beta   90.00
_cell.angle_gamma   90.00
#
_symmetry.space_group_name_H-M   'P 1'
#
loop_
_entity.id
_entity.type
_entity.pdbx_description
1 polymer ?
#
loop_
_entity_poly.entity_id
_entity_poly.type
_entity_poly.pdbx_seq_one_letter_code
_entity_poly.pdbx_strand_id
1 'polypeptide(L)'
;MGITNVAAYDDDRNFLDYLAEAINAINIKHKGIFSEPVFYSDEKKLIDYCESNKQNPSVYLLDIMTDDIQTGFDLGQRVKEANTDNKIIYITDFKEEILSNMVQKMLSLGFILKDSARFCNELEEGLLESHDSFVSNFLIGRNAKKAVKVKFEDIYYIEKIPYSDYSTVVHKNGCTNIRESLSNLIGKLNDDFCYSSKEYIINRQRIESIDRENKLIRFENGKQCPYSRTRSKEVLKWL
;
A
#
# COMPACT_ATOMS: atom_id res chain seq x y z
N MET A 1 0.39 -4.78 -13.61
CA MET A 1 -0.21 -3.80 -12.66
C MET A 1 -0.91 -4.60 -11.59
N GLY A 2 -0.81 -4.21 -10.31
CA GLY A 2 -1.59 -4.82 -9.25
C GLY A 2 -3.04 -4.37 -9.35
N ILE A 3 -3.99 -5.25 -9.02
CA ILE A 3 -5.40 -4.89 -8.91
C ILE A 3 -5.67 -4.49 -7.47
N THR A 4 -6.32 -3.35 -7.26
CA THR A 4 -6.71 -2.83 -5.95
C THR A 4 -8.16 -3.18 -5.66
N ASN A 5 -8.42 -3.80 -4.52
CA ASN A 5 -9.77 -4.10 -4.08
C ASN A 5 -10.45 -2.84 -3.53
N VAL A 6 -11.73 -2.69 -3.84
CA VAL A 6 -12.56 -1.59 -3.36
C VAL A 6 -13.80 -2.17 -2.69
N ALA A 7 -14.10 -1.70 -1.48
CA ALA A 7 -15.33 -2.00 -0.76
C ALA A 7 -15.99 -0.70 -0.31
N ALA A 8 -17.31 -0.64 -0.32
CA ALA A 8 -18.05 0.54 0.10
C ALA A 8 -19.15 0.19 1.09
N TYR A 9 -19.39 1.09 2.03
CA TYR A 9 -20.49 1.04 2.97
C TYR A 9 -21.27 2.35 2.96
N ASP A 10 -22.58 2.22 2.82
CA ASP A 10 -23.54 3.31 2.92
C ASP A 10 -24.92 2.70 3.18
N ASP A 11 -25.75 3.25 4.03
CA ASP A 11 -27.10 2.77 4.29
C ASP A 11 -28.08 3.19 3.19
N ASP A 12 -27.77 4.24 2.41
CA ASP A 12 -28.50 4.62 1.21
C ASP A 12 -28.10 3.77 -0.02
N ARG A 13 -28.96 2.83 -0.38
CA ARG A 13 -28.77 1.97 -1.55
C ARG A 13 -28.71 2.75 -2.87
N ASN A 14 -29.43 3.85 -2.99
CA ASN A 14 -29.40 4.66 -4.21
C ASN A 14 -28.04 5.32 -4.38
N PHE A 15 -27.42 5.74 -3.25
CA PHE A 15 -26.09 6.26 -3.29
C PHE A 15 -25.05 5.18 -3.62
N LEU A 16 -25.21 3.96 -3.10
CA LEU A 16 -24.36 2.83 -3.50
C LEU A 16 -24.43 2.51 -4.99
N ASP A 17 -25.61 2.59 -5.60
CA ASP A 17 -25.78 2.39 -7.04
C ASP A 17 -25.06 3.51 -7.83
N TYR A 18 -25.21 4.77 -7.42
CA TYR A 18 -24.48 5.91 -7.99
C TYR A 18 -22.94 5.73 -7.85
N LEU A 19 -22.49 5.30 -6.69
CA LEU A 19 -21.07 5.05 -6.40
C LEU A 19 -20.51 3.92 -7.29
N ALA A 20 -21.33 2.88 -7.54
CA ALA A 20 -20.95 1.78 -8.42
C ALA A 20 -20.72 2.26 -9.86
N GLU A 21 -21.61 3.12 -10.38
CA GLU A 21 -21.44 3.72 -11.71
C GLU A 21 -20.19 4.60 -11.79
N ALA A 22 -19.95 5.44 -10.77
CA ALA A 22 -18.79 6.32 -10.71
C ALA A 22 -17.48 5.52 -10.69
N ILE A 23 -17.37 4.49 -9.83
CA ILE A 23 -16.17 3.64 -9.75
C ILE A 23 -15.96 2.87 -11.06
N ASN A 24 -17.02 2.38 -11.68
CA ASN A 24 -16.92 1.69 -12.96
C ASN A 24 -16.39 2.62 -14.07
N ALA A 25 -16.86 3.86 -14.14
CA ALA A 25 -16.36 4.85 -15.09
C ALA A 25 -14.87 5.15 -14.88
N ILE A 26 -14.44 5.31 -13.61
CA ILE A 26 -13.04 5.49 -13.25
C ILE A 26 -12.21 4.26 -13.65
N ASN A 27 -12.72 3.06 -13.38
CA ASN A 27 -12.03 1.82 -13.69
C ASN A 27 -11.82 1.61 -15.19
N ILE A 28 -12.81 1.95 -16.01
CA ILE A 28 -12.70 1.95 -17.48
C ILE A 28 -11.60 2.93 -17.93
N LYS A 29 -11.61 4.16 -17.41
CA LYS A 29 -10.64 5.21 -17.72
C LYS A 29 -9.21 4.78 -17.40
N HIS A 30 -9.01 4.05 -16.30
CA HIS A 30 -7.70 3.60 -15.79
C HIS A 30 -7.38 2.13 -16.10
N LYS A 31 -8.01 1.54 -17.13
CA LYS A 31 -7.67 0.21 -17.69
C LYS A 31 -7.81 -0.97 -16.70
N GLY A 32 -8.77 -0.89 -15.79
CA GLY A 32 -9.09 -2.00 -14.90
C GLY A 32 -8.06 -2.20 -13.78
N ILE A 33 -7.59 -1.12 -13.16
CA ILE A 33 -6.67 -1.21 -12.00
C ILE A 33 -7.40 -1.53 -10.68
N PHE A 34 -8.74 -1.39 -10.66
CA PHE A 34 -9.59 -1.77 -9.53
C PHE A 34 -10.31 -3.09 -9.80
N SER A 35 -10.50 -3.90 -8.76
CA SER A 35 -11.40 -5.06 -8.84
C SER A 35 -12.85 -4.60 -9.03
N GLU A 36 -13.74 -5.53 -9.34
CA GLU A 36 -15.16 -5.26 -9.19
C GLU A 36 -15.45 -4.88 -7.73
N PRO A 37 -15.99 -3.67 -7.46
CA PRO A 37 -16.21 -3.20 -6.11
C PRO A 37 -17.33 -3.97 -5.44
N VAL A 38 -17.24 -4.13 -4.12
CA VAL A 38 -18.28 -4.75 -3.30
C VAL A 38 -18.98 -3.71 -2.42
N PHE A 39 -20.30 -3.80 -2.31
CA PHE A 39 -21.13 -2.80 -1.68
C PHE A 39 -21.93 -3.40 -0.52
N TYR A 40 -21.98 -2.70 0.60
CA TYR A 40 -22.65 -3.12 1.81
C TYR A 40 -23.54 -1.99 2.37
N SER A 41 -24.78 -2.32 2.71
CA SER A 41 -25.68 -1.44 3.48
C SER A 41 -25.86 -1.97 4.93
N ASP A 42 -25.03 -2.90 5.34
CA ASP A 42 -25.01 -3.52 6.67
C ASP A 42 -23.55 -3.53 7.15
N GLU A 43 -23.30 -2.82 8.23
CA GLU A 43 -21.97 -2.66 8.83
C GLU A 43 -21.33 -4.01 9.17
N LYS A 44 -22.12 -4.93 9.74
CA LYS A 44 -21.62 -6.25 10.14
C LYS A 44 -21.09 -7.03 8.93
N LYS A 45 -21.79 -6.96 7.80
CA LYS A 45 -21.36 -7.64 6.57
C LYS A 45 -20.07 -7.04 6.01
N LEU A 46 -19.90 -5.71 6.10
CA LEU A 46 -18.65 -5.07 5.73
C LEU A 46 -17.50 -5.57 6.61
N ILE A 47 -17.70 -5.64 7.93
CA ILE A 47 -16.67 -6.13 8.85
C ILE A 47 -16.35 -7.61 8.61
N ASP A 48 -17.34 -8.46 8.37
CA ASP A 48 -17.12 -9.86 8.03
C ASP A 48 -16.30 -10.00 6.73
N TYR A 49 -16.56 -9.14 5.74
CA TYR A 49 -15.74 -9.06 4.53
C TYR A 49 -14.31 -8.62 4.84
N CYS A 50 -14.13 -7.59 5.66
CA CYS A 50 -12.85 -7.06 6.08
C CYS A 50 -11.98 -8.15 6.73
N GLU A 51 -12.54 -8.89 7.68
CA GLU A 51 -11.89 -10.00 8.38
C GLU A 51 -11.51 -11.16 7.44
N SER A 52 -12.39 -11.47 6.49
CA SER A 52 -12.15 -12.51 5.48
C SER A 52 -11.04 -12.13 4.49
N ASN A 53 -10.81 -10.83 4.27
CA ASN A 53 -9.87 -10.30 3.29
C ASN A 53 -8.65 -9.61 3.92
N LYS A 54 -8.41 -9.77 5.21
CA LYS A 54 -7.32 -9.09 5.93
C LYS A 54 -5.91 -9.29 5.39
N GLN A 55 -5.68 -10.30 4.55
CA GLN A 55 -4.39 -10.51 3.88
C GLN A 55 -4.19 -9.62 2.64
N ASN A 56 -5.24 -8.97 2.15
CA ASN A 56 -5.22 -8.17 0.95
C ASN A 56 -5.66 -6.73 1.28
N PRO A 57 -4.71 -5.78 1.39
CA PRO A 57 -5.04 -4.39 1.60
C PRO A 57 -6.03 -3.89 0.56
N SER A 58 -7.03 -3.14 1.00
CA SER A 58 -8.14 -2.68 0.19
C SER A 58 -8.45 -1.21 0.46
N VAL A 59 -9.13 -0.55 -0.48
CA VAL A 59 -9.71 0.78 -0.26
C VAL A 59 -11.13 0.60 0.23
N TYR A 60 -11.45 1.27 1.32
CA TYR A 60 -12.79 1.31 1.90
C TYR A 60 -13.35 2.72 1.76
N LEU A 61 -14.51 2.80 1.12
CA LEU A 61 -15.31 4.02 1.01
C LEU A 61 -16.40 3.92 2.07
N LEU A 62 -16.34 4.76 3.09
CA LEU A 62 -17.20 4.64 4.26
C LEU A 62 -18.06 5.88 4.43
N ASP A 63 -19.38 5.71 4.44
CA ASP A 63 -20.28 6.77 4.87
C ASP A 63 -20.09 7.08 6.35
N ILE A 64 -20.12 8.38 6.67
CA ILE A 64 -20.25 8.85 8.03
C ILE A 64 -21.71 9.30 8.21
N MET A 65 -22.48 8.49 8.93
CA MET A 65 -23.89 8.77 9.17
C MET A 65 -24.08 10.09 9.93
N THR A 66 -25.09 10.87 9.54
CA THR A 66 -25.36 12.21 10.07
C THR A 66 -25.75 12.22 11.54
N ASP A 67 -26.36 11.14 12.06
CA ASP A 67 -26.90 11.08 13.41
C ASP A 67 -25.89 10.66 14.47
N ASP A 68 -24.81 9.96 14.06
CA ASP A 68 -23.72 9.55 14.97
C ASP A 68 -22.36 9.47 14.25
N ILE A 69 -21.67 10.58 14.23
CA ILE A 69 -20.32 10.70 13.63
C ILE A 69 -19.34 9.70 14.24
N GLN A 70 -19.49 9.38 15.53
CA GLN A 70 -18.60 8.45 16.22
C GLN A 70 -18.68 7.06 15.61
N THR A 71 -19.86 6.61 15.23
CA THR A 71 -20.08 5.27 14.65
C THR A 71 -19.31 5.09 13.33
N GLY A 72 -19.32 6.09 12.43
CA GLY A 72 -18.57 6.01 11.17
C GLY A 72 -17.06 5.93 11.38
N PHE A 73 -16.53 6.63 12.39
CA PHE A 73 -15.12 6.57 12.75
C PHE A 73 -14.74 5.24 13.42
N ASP A 74 -15.61 4.72 14.29
CA ASP A 74 -15.41 3.41 14.92
C ASP A 74 -15.36 2.30 13.86
N LEU A 75 -16.19 2.40 12.82
CA LEU A 75 -16.15 1.49 11.67
C LEU A 75 -14.80 1.56 10.96
N GLY A 76 -14.30 2.77 10.68
CA GLY A 76 -12.99 2.98 10.07
C GLY A 76 -11.85 2.44 10.94
N GLN A 77 -11.94 2.59 12.26
CA GLN A 77 -10.96 2.02 13.18
C GLN A 77 -10.95 0.48 13.09
N ARG A 78 -12.11 -0.18 13.09
CA ARG A 78 -12.21 -1.64 12.92
C ARG A 78 -11.64 -2.12 11.59
N VAL A 79 -11.86 -1.36 10.50
CA VAL A 79 -11.24 -1.63 9.18
C VAL A 79 -9.72 -1.58 9.27
N LYS A 80 -9.15 -0.61 10.01
CA LYS A 80 -7.71 -0.50 10.24
C LYS A 80 -7.16 -1.59 11.15
N GLU A 81 -7.91 -2.03 12.15
CA GLU A 81 -7.53 -3.14 13.05
C GLU A 81 -7.45 -4.47 12.29
N ALA A 82 -8.35 -4.71 11.32
CA ALA A 82 -8.28 -5.90 10.47
C ALA A 82 -7.02 -5.92 9.59
N ASN A 83 -6.63 -4.77 9.03
CA ASN A 83 -5.37 -4.60 8.30
C ASN A 83 -4.95 -3.13 8.31
N THR A 84 -3.80 -2.82 8.91
CA THR A 84 -3.27 -1.45 9.01
C THR A 84 -2.97 -0.79 7.67
N ASP A 85 -2.73 -1.60 6.63
CA ASP A 85 -2.47 -1.13 5.27
C ASP A 85 -3.76 -0.71 4.53
N ASN A 86 -4.95 -1.07 5.02
CA ASN A 86 -6.21 -0.63 4.41
C ASN A 86 -6.25 0.89 4.29
N LYS A 87 -6.78 1.40 3.18
CA LYS A 87 -7.04 2.83 2.97
C LYS A 87 -8.51 3.12 3.18
N ILE A 88 -8.78 4.26 3.79
CA ILE A 88 -10.15 4.69 4.06
C ILE A 88 -10.35 6.06 3.42
N ILE A 89 -11.43 6.19 2.68
CA ILE A 89 -11.96 7.45 2.16
C ILE A 89 -13.35 7.58 2.77
N TYR A 90 -13.56 8.60 3.57
CA TYR A 90 -14.87 8.87 4.12
C TYR A 90 -15.69 9.67 3.10
N ILE A 91 -16.94 9.26 2.91
CA ILE A 91 -17.91 9.93 2.06
C ILE A 91 -19.03 10.39 2.97
N THR A 92 -19.45 11.67 2.89
CA THR A 92 -20.39 12.21 3.87
C THR A 92 -21.20 13.37 3.32
N ASP A 93 -22.38 13.56 3.89
CA ASP A 93 -23.22 14.75 3.66
C ASP A 93 -22.89 15.90 4.63
N PHE A 94 -21.93 15.74 5.53
CA PHE A 94 -21.56 16.78 6.48
C PHE A 94 -20.95 18.00 5.81
N LYS A 95 -21.40 19.20 6.23
CA LYS A 95 -20.81 20.46 5.78
C LYS A 95 -19.37 20.61 6.28
N GLU A 96 -18.52 21.20 5.46
CA GLU A 96 -17.08 21.45 5.73
C GLU A 96 -16.79 22.04 7.12
N GLU A 97 -17.70 22.87 7.66
CA GLU A 97 -17.54 23.53 8.97
C GLU A 97 -17.48 22.54 10.14
N ILE A 98 -18.20 21.41 10.04
CA ILE A 98 -18.21 20.37 11.08
C ILE A 98 -16.97 19.49 10.95
N LEU A 99 -16.55 19.21 9.72
CA LEU A 99 -15.37 18.41 9.42
C LEU A 99 -14.08 19.11 9.81
N SER A 100 -13.97 20.44 9.67
CA SER A 100 -12.72 21.19 9.92
C SER A 100 -12.19 21.04 11.35
N ASN A 101 -13.05 20.92 12.35
CA ASN A 101 -12.67 20.69 13.75
C ASN A 101 -12.26 19.23 14.04
N MET A 102 -12.71 18.27 13.24
CA MET A 102 -12.45 16.84 13.40
C MET A 102 -11.24 16.38 12.56
N VAL A 103 -11.08 16.96 11.37
CA VAL A 103 -9.96 16.67 10.45
C VAL A 103 -8.60 16.97 11.08
N GLN A 104 -8.48 18.01 11.94
CA GLN A 104 -7.24 18.27 12.67
C GLN A 104 -6.82 17.13 13.61
N LYS A 105 -7.75 16.30 14.06
CA LYS A 105 -7.47 15.13 14.90
C LYS A 105 -7.17 13.86 14.11
N MET A 106 -7.48 13.84 12.82
CA MET A 106 -7.45 12.63 11.97
C MET A 106 -6.64 12.81 10.68
N LEU A 107 -5.47 13.39 10.79
CA LEU A 107 -4.55 13.89 9.74
C LEU A 107 -4.12 12.92 8.60
N SER A 108 -4.80 11.79 8.40
CA SER A 108 -4.46 10.84 7.34
C SER A 108 -5.64 10.34 6.49
N LEU A 109 -6.82 10.95 6.62
CA LEU A 109 -8.03 10.42 6.00
C LEU A 109 -8.55 11.40 4.94
N GLY A 110 -8.78 10.90 3.73
CA GLY A 110 -9.49 11.64 2.69
C GLY A 110 -10.98 11.73 3.04
N PHE A 111 -11.58 12.92 2.85
CA PHE A 111 -13.02 13.13 2.94
C PHE A 111 -13.55 13.64 1.63
N ILE A 112 -14.72 13.13 1.23
CA ILE A 112 -15.43 13.56 0.04
C ILE A 112 -16.86 13.89 0.43
N LEU A 113 -17.33 15.07 0.05
CA LEU A 113 -18.73 15.46 0.27
C LEU A 113 -19.61 14.85 -0.82
N LYS A 114 -20.73 14.19 -0.43
CA LYS A 114 -21.67 13.56 -1.37
C LYS A 114 -22.27 14.55 -2.36
N ASP A 115 -22.53 15.78 -1.91
CA ASP A 115 -23.12 16.89 -2.69
C ASP A 115 -22.08 17.77 -3.42
N SER A 116 -20.79 17.41 -3.34
CA SER A 116 -19.72 18.15 -4.01
C SER A 116 -19.88 18.12 -5.53
N ALA A 117 -19.86 19.31 -6.15
CA ALA A 117 -19.79 19.40 -7.61
C ALA A 117 -18.55 18.73 -8.21
N ARG A 118 -17.55 18.41 -7.37
CA ARG A 118 -16.30 17.74 -7.74
C ARG A 118 -16.25 16.28 -7.27
N PHE A 119 -17.35 15.71 -6.78
CA PHE A 119 -17.40 14.38 -6.18
C PHE A 119 -16.66 13.31 -7.01
N CYS A 120 -16.98 13.19 -8.29
CA CYS A 120 -16.34 12.20 -9.16
C CYS A 120 -14.83 12.41 -9.31
N ASN A 121 -14.37 13.68 -9.35
CA ASN A 121 -12.94 13.97 -9.46
C ASN A 121 -12.21 13.64 -8.15
N GLU A 122 -12.78 14.02 -7.01
CA GLU A 122 -12.22 13.74 -5.69
C GLU A 122 -12.19 12.24 -5.40
N LEU A 123 -13.23 11.51 -5.81
CA LEU A 123 -13.27 10.05 -5.73
C LEU A 123 -12.17 9.41 -6.61
N GLU A 124 -12.01 9.88 -7.84
CA GLU A 124 -10.96 9.42 -8.75
C GLU A 124 -9.57 9.66 -8.14
N GLU A 125 -9.29 10.88 -7.68
CA GLU A 125 -8.02 11.25 -7.04
C GLU A 125 -7.73 10.36 -5.83
N GLY A 126 -8.68 10.20 -4.90
CA GLY A 126 -8.50 9.40 -3.69
C GLY A 126 -8.29 7.91 -3.97
N LEU A 127 -9.01 7.36 -4.96
CA LEU A 127 -8.83 5.97 -5.40
C LEU A 127 -7.46 5.75 -6.04
N LEU A 128 -6.99 6.69 -6.88
CA LEU A 128 -5.67 6.60 -7.52
C LEU A 128 -4.54 6.73 -6.49
N GLU A 129 -4.59 7.69 -5.58
CA GLU A 129 -3.62 7.83 -4.50
C GLU A 129 -3.52 6.56 -3.65
N SER A 130 -4.68 5.97 -3.34
CA SER A 130 -4.75 4.71 -2.59
C SER A 130 -4.11 3.56 -3.38
N HIS A 131 -4.42 3.45 -4.67
CA HIS A 131 -3.83 2.46 -5.57
C HIS A 131 -2.31 2.62 -5.65
N ASP A 132 -1.83 3.83 -5.90
CA ASP A 132 -0.40 4.13 -6.00
C ASP A 132 0.34 3.79 -4.71
N SER A 133 -0.28 4.07 -3.55
CA SER A 133 0.31 3.70 -2.27
C SER A 133 0.43 2.18 -2.07
N PHE A 134 -0.52 1.39 -2.57
CA PHE A 134 -0.43 -0.08 -2.52
C PHE A 134 0.59 -0.63 -3.52
N VAL A 135 0.69 -0.03 -4.71
CA VAL A 135 1.67 -0.45 -5.72
C VAL A 135 3.07 -0.06 -5.28
N SER A 136 3.25 1.13 -4.70
CA SER A 136 4.54 1.62 -4.21
C SER A 136 5.09 0.82 -3.02
N ASN A 137 4.26 0.08 -2.30
CA ASN A 137 4.69 -0.76 -1.18
C ASN A 137 5.09 -2.19 -1.59
N PHE A 138 5.05 -2.50 -2.89
CA PHE A 138 5.40 -3.82 -3.38
C PHE A 138 6.39 -3.78 -4.53
N LEU A 139 7.38 -4.66 -4.46
CA LEU A 139 8.19 -4.99 -5.62
C LEU A 139 7.42 -5.97 -6.49
N ILE A 140 7.07 -5.52 -7.70
CA ILE A 140 6.42 -6.35 -8.72
C ILE A 140 7.45 -6.69 -9.79
N GLY A 141 7.62 -7.96 -10.05
CA GLY A 141 8.53 -8.46 -11.08
C GLY A 141 8.03 -9.74 -11.72
N ARG A 142 8.81 -10.31 -12.62
CA ARG A 142 8.51 -11.57 -13.29
C ARG A 142 9.70 -12.50 -13.21
N ASN A 143 9.45 -13.77 -12.99
CA ASN A 143 10.40 -14.83 -13.30
C ASN A 143 9.93 -15.61 -14.54
N ALA A 144 10.66 -16.64 -14.95
CA ALA A 144 10.36 -17.40 -16.16
C ALA A 144 8.95 -18.04 -16.18
N LYS A 145 8.29 -18.20 -15.03
CA LYS A 145 7.04 -18.98 -14.91
C LYS A 145 5.86 -18.18 -14.39
N LYS A 146 6.06 -17.08 -13.65
CA LYS A 146 4.98 -16.33 -12.99
C LYS A 146 5.36 -14.88 -12.70
N ALA A 147 4.33 -14.04 -12.51
CA ALA A 147 4.48 -12.75 -11.86
C ALA A 147 4.77 -12.97 -10.36
N VAL A 148 5.57 -12.06 -9.79
CA VAL A 148 5.98 -12.08 -8.39
C VAL A 148 5.64 -10.74 -7.78
N LYS A 149 5.06 -10.75 -6.58
CA LYS A 149 4.75 -9.57 -5.78
C LYS A 149 5.33 -9.78 -4.38
N VAL A 150 6.24 -8.90 -3.94
CA VAL A 150 6.87 -8.97 -2.63
C VAL A 150 6.70 -7.62 -1.94
N LYS A 151 6.17 -7.60 -0.71
CA LYS A 151 6.05 -6.37 0.08
C LYS A 151 7.44 -5.81 0.38
N PHE A 152 7.60 -4.49 0.31
CA PHE A 152 8.87 -3.83 0.64
C PHE A 152 9.31 -4.12 2.07
N GLU A 153 8.37 -4.10 3.01
CA GLU A 153 8.64 -4.42 4.41
C GLU A 153 9.17 -5.84 4.64
N ASP A 154 8.87 -6.79 3.75
CA ASP A 154 9.35 -8.16 3.86
C ASP A 154 10.76 -8.34 3.25
N ILE A 155 11.22 -7.40 2.42
CA ILE A 155 12.51 -7.50 1.73
C ILE A 155 13.64 -7.09 2.67
N TYR A 156 14.63 -7.95 2.81
CA TYR A 156 15.87 -7.66 3.51
C TYR A 156 16.91 -7.03 2.58
N TYR A 157 17.17 -7.70 1.47
CA TYR A 157 18.07 -7.20 0.44
C TYR A 157 17.80 -7.87 -0.91
N ILE A 158 18.36 -7.29 -1.95
CA ILE A 158 18.32 -7.84 -3.30
C ILE A 158 19.77 -7.99 -3.77
N GLU A 159 20.11 -9.15 -4.30
CA GLU A 159 21.44 -9.45 -4.80
C GLU A 159 21.43 -9.74 -6.30
N LYS A 160 22.48 -9.34 -6.99
CA LYS A 160 22.68 -9.65 -8.38
C LYS A 160 23.10 -11.13 -8.53
N ILE A 161 22.48 -11.86 -9.45
CA ILE A 161 22.98 -13.18 -9.85
C ILE A 161 24.10 -12.98 -10.87
N PRO A 162 25.33 -13.47 -10.61
CA PRO A 162 26.44 -13.32 -11.53
C PRO A 162 26.12 -13.94 -12.91
N TYR A 163 26.56 -13.26 -13.97
CA TYR A 163 26.39 -13.71 -15.36
C TYR A 163 24.93 -13.97 -15.78
N SER A 164 23.97 -13.27 -15.17
CA SER A 164 22.55 -13.46 -15.41
C SER A 164 21.82 -12.11 -15.45
N ASP A 165 20.66 -12.10 -16.17
CA ASP A 165 19.71 -10.99 -16.16
C ASP A 165 18.77 -11.03 -14.95
N TYR A 166 19.01 -11.95 -14.01
CA TYR A 166 18.19 -12.12 -12.83
C TYR A 166 18.84 -11.52 -11.60
N SER A 167 17.98 -11.07 -10.69
CA SER A 167 18.35 -10.72 -9.32
C SER A 167 17.56 -11.57 -8.33
N THR A 168 18.15 -11.90 -7.19
CA THR A 168 17.51 -12.63 -6.09
C THR A 168 17.00 -11.62 -5.05
N VAL A 169 15.71 -11.60 -4.82
CA VAL A 169 15.07 -10.86 -3.73
C VAL A 169 15.03 -11.77 -2.50
N VAL A 170 15.73 -11.38 -1.45
CA VAL A 170 15.75 -12.09 -0.16
C VAL A 170 14.75 -11.43 0.77
N HIS A 171 13.73 -12.19 1.20
CA HIS A 171 12.61 -11.69 1.95
C HIS A 171 12.20 -12.65 3.08
N LYS A 172 11.27 -12.22 3.93
CA LYS A 172 10.81 -12.95 5.13
C LYS A 172 10.41 -14.39 4.83
N ASN A 173 9.77 -14.63 3.70
CA ASN A 173 9.26 -15.95 3.30
C ASN A 173 10.25 -16.76 2.44
N GLY A 174 11.51 -16.33 2.33
CA GLY A 174 12.55 -17.03 1.56
C GLY A 174 13.24 -16.16 0.51
N CYS A 175 13.44 -16.72 -0.68
CA CYS A 175 14.10 -16.03 -1.78
C CYS A 175 13.30 -16.17 -3.07
N THR A 176 13.29 -15.12 -3.87
CA THR A 176 12.58 -15.08 -5.14
C THR A 176 13.45 -14.47 -6.23
N ASN A 177 13.62 -15.15 -7.36
CA ASN A 177 14.37 -14.61 -8.48
C ASN A 177 13.45 -13.80 -9.39
N ILE A 178 13.89 -12.62 -9.77
CA ILE A 178 13.20 -11.71 -10.69
C ILE A 178 14.12 -11.44 -11.88
N ARG A 179 13.58 -11.49 -13.10
CA ARG A 179 14.35 -11.22 -14.33
C ARG A 179 14.48 -9.72 -14.57
N GLU A 180 15.24 -9.09 -13.72
CA GLU A 180 15.57 -7.66 -13.82
C GLU A 180 16.94 -7.38 -13.20
N SER A 181 17.62 -6.37 -13.74
CA SER A 181 18.87 -5.86 -13.17
C SER A 181 18.63 -5.04 -11.91
N LEU A 182 19.64 -4.92 -11.04
CA LEU A 182 19.55 -4.06 -9.86
C LEU A 182 19.30 -2.58 -10.22
N SER A 183 19.81 -2.11 -11.37
CA SER A 183 19.61 -0.74 -11.84
C SER A 183 18.14 -0.46 -12.21
N ASN A 184 17.41 -1.47 -12.69
CA ASN A 184 15.98 -1.33 -12.96
C ASN A 184 15.16 -1.48 -11.67
N LEU A 185 15.58 -2.40 -10.79
CA LEU A 185 14.87 -2.66 -9.53
C LEU A 185 14.91 -1.47 -8.58
N ILE A 186 16.04 -0.77 -8.44
CA ILE A 186 16.15 0.37 -7.53
C ILE A 186 15.16 1.49 -7.86
N GLY A 187 14.85 1.69 -9.14
CA GLY A 187 13.83 2.67 -9.57
C GLY A 187 12.38 2.29 -9.27
N LYS A 188 12.15 1.06 -8.79
CA LYS A 188 10.82 0.54 -8.39
C LYS A 188 10.67 0.46 -6.87
N LEU A 189 11.72 0.77 -6.13
CA LEU A 189 11.77 0.71 -4.68
C LEU A 189 11.62 2.11 -4.08
N ASN A 190 11.11 2.17 -2.86
CA ASN A 190 10.99 3.43 -2.13
C ASN A 190 12.33 3.87 -1.50
N ASP A 191 12.32 5.00 -0.79
CA ASP A 191 13.49 5.60 -0.16
C ASP A 191 14.13 4.77 0.96
N ASP A 192 13.47 3.70 1.43
CA ASP A 192 14.05 2.77 2.40
C ASP A 192 15.17 1.92 1.80
N PHE A 193 15.27 1.86 0.49
CA PHE A 193 16.25 1.04 -0.20
C PHE A 193 17.43 1.87 -0.72
N CYS A 194 18.61 1.30 -0.62
CA CYS A 194 19.82 1.87 -1.19
C CYS A 194 20.82 0.78 -1.62
N TYR A 195 21.79 1.16 -2.45
CA TYR A 195 22.90 0.29 -2.77
C TYR A 195 23.86 0.16 -1.58
N SER A 196 24.14 -1.08 -1.13
CA SER A 196 25.28 -1.34 -0.25
C SER A 196 26.57 -1.60 -1.05
N SER A 197 26.44 -2.11 -2.27
CA SER A 197 27.53 -2.31 -3.22
C SER A 197 26.98 -2.34 -4.66
N LYS A 198 27.85 -2.62 -5.64
CA LYS A 198 27.43 -2.80 -7.04
C LYS A 198 26.54 -4.06 -7.24
N GLU A 199 26.56 -4.97 -6.29
CA GLU A 199 25.90 -6.27 -6.38
C GLU A 199 24.73 -6.43 -5.41
N TYR A 200 24.51 -5.43 -4.53
CA TYR A 200 23.48 -5.49 -3.49
C TYR A 200 22.71 -4.20 -3.33
N ILE A 201 21.38 -4.31 -3.24
CA ILE A 201 20.44 -3.29 -2.73
C ILE A 201 19.93 -3.78 -1.38
N ILE A 202 19.91 -2.95 -0.36
CA ILE A 202 19.46 -3.27 1.00
C ILE A 202 18.22 -2.48 1.37
N ASN A 203 17.38 -3.06 2.21
CA ASN A 203 16.33 -2.36 2.93
C ASN A 203 16.88 -1.88 4.27
N ARG A 204 16.98 -0.57 4.46
CA ARG A 204 17.54 0.06 5.66
C ARG A 204 16.70 -0.20 6.91
N GLN A 205 15.39 -0.33 6.74
CA GLN A 205 14.45 -0.59 7.85
C GLN A 205 14.60 -2.01 8.45
N ARG A 206 15.31 -2.91 7.75
CA ARG A 206 15.50 -4.31 8.16
C ARG A 206 16.90 -4.62 8.65
N ILE A 207 17.74 -3.60 8.82
CA ILE A 207 19.09 -3.75 9.37
C ILE A 207 19.02 -3.95 10.88
N GLU A 208 19.54 -5.09 11.35
CA GLU A 208 19.72 -5.37 12.78
C GLU A 208 21.02 -4.74 13.30
N SER A 209 22.11 -4.93 12.55
CA SER A 209 23.44 -4.44 12.96
C SER A 209 24.39 -4.32 11.78
N ILE A 210 25.45 -3.50 11.94
CA ILE A 210 26.51 -3.32 10.95
C ILE A 210 27.86 -3.62 11.59
N ASP A 211 28.53 -4.64 11.06
CA ASP A 211 29.92 -4.96 11.38
C ASP A 211 30.85 -4.09 10.54
N ARG A 212 31.48 -3.10 11.17
CA ARG A 212 32.36 -2.14 10.46
C ARG A 212 33.72 -2.74 10.14
N GLU A 213 34.17 -3.69 10.93
CA GLU A 213 35.47 -4.35 10.73
C GLU A 213 35.42 -5.28 9.52
N ASN A 214 34.42 -6.14 9.47
CA ASN A 214 34.22 -7.10 8.38
C ASN A 214 33.41 -6.54 7.20
N LYS A 215 32.87 -5.31 7.32
CA LYS A 215 32.00 -4.64 6.32
C LYS A 215 30.78 -5.48 5.93
N LEU A 216 30.12 -6.00 6.92
CA LEU A 216 28.91 -6.80 6.78
C LEU A 216 27.71 -6.10 7.42
N ILE A 217 26.58 -6.23 6.76
CA ILE A 217 25.27 -5.80 7.25
C ILE A 217 24.54 -7.06 7.66
N ARG A 218 24.05 -7.11 8.90
CA ARG A 218 23.21 -8.19 9.41
C ARG A 218 21.76 -7.74 9.44
N PHE A 219 20.87 -8.61 9.04
CA PHE A 219 19.43 -8.41 9.05
C PHE A 219 18.73 -9.23 10.13
N GLU A 220 17.52 -8.82 10.52
CA GLU A 220 16.69 -9.45 11.56
C GLU A 220 16.53 -10.98 11.41
N ASN A 221 16.63 -11.50 10.19
CA ASN A 221 16.56 -12.95 9.89
C ASN A 221 17.91 -13.68 10.03
N GLY A 222 18.94 -13.01 10.52
CA GLY A 222 20.30 -13.54 10.67
C GLY A 222 21.12 -13.61 9.37
N LYS A 223 20.54 -13.28 8.20
CA LYS A 223 21.29 -13.20 6.94
C LYS A 223 22.19 -11.97 6.93
N GLN A 224 23.21 -12.00 6.08
CA GLN A 224 24.19 -10.94 5.95
C GLN A 224 24.46 -10.62 4.49
N CYS A 225 24.80 -9.37 4.21
CA CYS A 225 25.37 -8.96 2.93
C CYS A 225 26.51 -7.97 3.10
N PRO A 226 27.47 -7.91 2.17
CA PRO A 226 28.57 -6.98 2.25
C PRO A 226 28.16 -5.55 1.85
N TYR A 227 28.93 -4.56 2.33
CA TYR A 227 28.88 -3.23 1.79
C TYR A 227 30.26 -2.74 1.34
N SER A 228 30.28 -1.90 0.31
CA SER A 228 31.54 -1.37 -0.25
C SER A 228 32.01 -0.13 0.49
N ARG A 229 33.33 0.17 0.43
CA ARG A 229 33.91 1.40 1.00
C ARG A 229 33.25 2.65 0.46
N THR A 230 32.94 2.67 -0.83
CA THR A 230 32.31 3.82 -1.50
C THR A 230 30.88 4.08 -1.03
N ARG A 231 30.17 3.07 -0.54
CA ARG A 231 28.79 3.17 -0.03
C ARG A 231 28.71 3.24 1.51
N SER A 232 29.84 3.16 2.20
CA SER A 232 29.86 3.16 3.67
C SER A 232 29.17 4.37 4.29
N LYS A 233 29.35 5.57 3.73
CA LYS A 233 28.67 6.78 4.23
C LYS A 233 27.15 6.70 4.12
N GLU A 234 26.65 6.15 3.02
CA GLU A 234 25.23 5.99 2.76
C GLU A 234 24.60 4.93 3.67
N VAL A 235 25.30 3.81 3.84
CA VAL A 235 24.87 2.71 4.71
C VAL A 235 24.91 3.12 6.20
N LEU A 236 25.95 3.84 6.63
CA LEU A 236 26.14 4.22 8.04
C LEU A 236 25.32 5.44 8.48
N LYS A 237 24.75 6.18 7.56
CA LYS A 237 23.94 7.37 7.88
C LYS A 237 22.67 7.05 8.68
N TRP A 238 22.30 5.78 8.75
CA TRP A 238 21.03 5.30 9.32
C TRP A 238 21.19 4.53 10.64
N LEU A 239 22.36 4.58 11.24
CA LEU A 239 22.67 4.18 12.61
C LEU A 239 22.78 5.41 13.51
#